data_f42c10fbc17d4244d21b72c44e70ae25
#
_entry.id   f42c10fbc17d4244d21b72c44e70ae25
#
_cell.length_a   1.000
_cell.length_b   1.000
_cell.length_c   1.000
_cell.angle_alpha   90.00
_cell.angle_beta   90.00
_cell.angle_gamma   90.00
#
_symmetry.space_group_name_H-M   'P 1'
#
loop_
_entity.id
_entity.type
_entity.pdbx_description
1 polymer ?
#
loop_
_entity_poly.entity_id
_entity_poly.type
_entity_poly.pdbx_seq_one_letter_code
_entity_poly.pdbx_strand_id
1 'polypeptide(L)'
;MDGTLIDSEKLWDIAVGELSEEMGRRVVDDTRRRTLGASTETFFAVLSEYTGHAVDTPEEFARLKAILHTRVAELFATDLEWRPGARELLDWLAIQGVPLALVTNTESALMAAPLDVIGRSRFSAVITGDAVANAKPAPDPYLAAAEALSVAPGDAVAIEDSVTGASAAVSAGCRVLYVPTEREQPDVDGTTRRDSLVGVDLDVLLDSSRVGELNA
;
A
#
# COMPACT_ATOMS: atom_id res chain seq x y z
N MET A 1 2.05 3.14 0.15
CA MET A 1 1.89 4.33 -0.69
C MET A 1 0.45 4.81 -0.64
N ASP A 2 -0.41 4.09 -1.32
CA ASP A 2 -1.86 4.30 -1.29
C ASP A 2 -2.34 4.22 0.14
N GLY A 3 -3.25 5.08 0.58
CA GLY A 3 -3.76 5.14 1.94
C GLY A 3 -2.76 5.57 3.03
N THR A 4 -1.47 5.45 2.78
CA THR A 4 -0.40 5.84 3.71
C THR A 4 0.13 7.24 3.44
N LEU A 5 0.63 7.51 2.23
CA LEU A 5 1.19 8.79 1.81
C LEU A 5 0.19 9.65 1.06
N ILE A 6 -0.60 9.04 0.21
CA ILE A 6 -1.59 9.68 -0.65
C ILE A 6 -2.99 9.12 -0.40
N ASP A 7 -3.99 10.00 -0.48
CA ASP A 7 -5.41 9.66 -0.34
C ASP A 7 -5.97 9.18 -1.68
N SER A 8 -5.54 8.00 -2.09
CA SER A 8 -5.89 7.40 -3.37
C SER A 8 -7.08 6.43 -3.28
N GLU A 9 -7.50 6.00 -2.09
CA GLU A 9 -8.55 5.00 -1.92
C GLU A 9 -9.89 5.43 -2.54
N LYS A 10 -10.28 6.69 -2.39
CA LYS A 10 -11.47 7.24 -3.05
C LYS A 10 -11.42 7.17 -4.59
N LEU A 11 -10.22 7.26 -5.18
CA LEU A 11 -10.02 7.18 -6.62
C LEU A 11 -10.08 5.72 -7.08
N TRP A 12 -9.49 4.82 -6.30
CA TRP A 12 -9.66 3.38 -6.49
C TRP A 12 -11.12 2.96 -6.40
N ASP A 13 -11.91 3.50 -5.44
CA ASP A 13 -13.33 3.20 -5.28
C ASP A 13 -14.14 3.57 -6.53
N ILE A 14 -13.82 4.70 -7.17
CA ILE A 14 -14.44 5.10 -8.44
C ILE A 14 -14.09 4.09 -9.52
N ALA A 15 -12.80 3.82 -9.76
CA ALA A 15 -12.35 2.94 -10.82
C ALA A 15 -12.85 1.50 -10.65
N VAL A 16 -12.80 0.97 -9.42
CA VAL A 16 -13.29 -0.37 -9.09
C VAL A 16 -14.82 -0.46 -9.24
N GLY A 17 -15.53 0.58 -8.82
CA GLY A 17 -16.98 0.68 -8.99
C GLY A 17 -17.37 0.59 -10.46
N GLU A 18 -16.74 1.38 -11.31
CA GLU A 18 -16.99 1.42 -12.77
C GLU A 18 -16.63 0.07 -13.42
N LEU A 19 -15.46 -0.50 -13.09
CA LEU A 19 -15.04 -1.80 -13.60
C LEU A 19 -16.02 -2.92 -13.21
N SER A 20 -16.45 -2.94 -11.95
CA SER A 20 -17.36 -3.97 -11.47
C SER A 20 -18.75 -3.87 -12.10
N GLU A 21 -19.21 -2.67 -12.46
CA GLU A 21 -20.42 -2.47 -13.26
C GLU A 21 -20.26 -3.05 -14.67
N GLU A 22 -19.11 -2.86 -15.32
CA GLU A 22 -18.81 -3.49 -16.62
C GLU A 22 -18.78 -5.02 -16.51
N MET A 23 -18.30 -5.56 -15.38
CA MET A 23 -18.35 -7.00 -15.08
C MET A 23 -19.76 -7.50 -14.71
N GLY A 24 -20.77 -6.63 -14.70
CA GLY A 24 -22.18 -6.96 -14.53
C GLY A 24 -22.81 -6.58 -13.21
N ARG A 25 -22.05 -6.16 -12.19
CA ARG A 25 -22.59 -5.78 -10.89
C ARG A 25 -21.68 -4.84 -10.12
N ARG A 26 -22.19 -3.64 -9.76
CA ARG A 26 -21.43 -2.69 -8.95
C ARG A 26 -21.02 -3.28 -7.59
N VAL A 27 -19.76 -3.13 -7.24
CA VAL A 27 -19.20 -3.59 -5.98
C VAL A 27 -19.84 -2.87 -4.78
N VAL A 28 -20.02 -3.60 -3.68
CA VAL A 28 -20.48 -3.07 -2.38
C VAL A 28 -19.31 -3.01 -1.40
N ASP A 29 -19.48 -2.24 -0.31
CA ASP A 29 -18.43 -1.93 0.66
C ASP A 29 -17.71 -3.18 1.22
N ASP A 30 -18.47 -4.23 1.57
CA ASP A 30 -17.85 -5.46 2.09
C ASP A 30 -16.93 -6.15 1.08
N THR A 31 -17.34 -6.20 -0.20
CA THR A 31 -16.50 -6.76 -1.26
C THR A 31 -15.32 -5.85 -1.54
N ARG A 32 -15.54 -4.53 -1.52
CA ARG A 32 -14.48 -3.55 -1.74
C ARG A 32 -13.41 -3.65 -0.66
N ARG A 33 -13.77 -3.80 0.61
CA ARG A 33 -12.79 -4.02 1.71
C ARG A 33 -11.88 -5.23 1.49
N ARG A 34 -12.39 -6.31 0.86
CA ARG A 34 -11.59 -7.51 0.52
C ARG A 34 -10.54 -7.24 -0.57
N THR A 35 -10.68 -6.14 -1.33
CA THR A 35 -9.74 -5.76 -2.38
C THR A 35 -8.73 -4.70 -1.94
N LEU A 36 -8.86 -4.12 -0.74
CA LEU A 36 -7.93 -3.11 -0.22
C LEU A 36 -6.54 -3.70 -0.01
N GLY A 37 -5.54 -3.10 -0.64
CA GLY A 37 -4.15 -3.55 -0.55
C GLY A 37 -3.86 -4.93 -1.14
N ALA A 38 -4.83 -5.54 -1.82
CA ALA A 38 -4.66 -6.85 -2.45
C ALA A 38 -3.69 -6.82 -3.64
N SER A 39 -3.10 -7.97 -3.96
CA SER A 39 -2.42 -8.15 -5.25
C SER A 39 -3.43 -8.12 -6.41
N THR A 40 -2.94 -7.86 -7.62
CA THR A 40 -3.80 -7.80 -8.82
C THR A 40 -4.58 -9.11 -9.02
N GLU A 41 -3.95 -10.26 -8.79
CA GLU A 41 -4.58 -11.59 -8.92
C GLU A 41 -5.71 -11.76 -7.88
N THR A 42 -5.43 -11.44 -6.61
CA THR A 42 -6.43 -11.51 -5.52
C THR A 42 -7.58 -10.56 -5.80
N PHE A 43 -7.31 -9.35 -6.27
CA PHE A 43 -8.30 -8.35 -6.63
C PHE A 43 -9.28 -8.88 -7.67
N PHE A 44 -8.79 -9.42 -8.80
CA PHE A 44 -9.65 -9.97 -9.84
C PHE A 44 -10.37 -11.24 -9.42
N ALA A 45 -9.77 -12.09 -8.59
CA ALA A 45 -10.45 -13.25 -8.03
C ALA A 45 -11.67 -12.85 -7.17
N VAL A 46 -11.52 -11.83 -6.32
CA VAL A 46 -12.62 -11.30 -5.51
C VAL A 46 -13.73 -10.70 -6.37
N LEU A 47 -13.39 -9.91 -7.39
CA LEU A 47 -14.40 -9.31 -8.29
C LEU A 47 -15.10 -10.38 -9.13
N SER A 48 -14.37 -11.36 -9.66
CA SER A 48 -14.95 -12.49 -10.42
C SER A 48 -15.95 -13.27 -9.57
N GLU A 49 -15.59 -13.61 -8.33
CA GLU A 49 -16.49 -14.28 -7.37
C GLU A 49 -17.76 -13.45 -7.13
N TYR A 50 -17.60 -12.15 -6.91
CA TYR A 50 -18.70 -11.25 -6.54
C TYR A 50 -19.64 -10.97 -7.71
N THR A 51 -19.11 -10.70 -8.91
CA THR A 51 -19.89 -10.32 -10.10
C THR A 51 -20.46 -11.53 -10.84
N GLY A 52 -19.84 -12.71 -10.67
CA GLY A 52 -20.12 -13.90 -11.49
C GLY A 52 -19.50 -13.82 -12.88
N HIS A 53 -18.72 -12.77 -13.19
CA HIS A 53 -17.99 -12.62 -14.44
C HIS A 53 -16.70 -13.45 -14.38
N ALA A 54 -16.55 -14.43 -15.27
CA ALA A 54 -15.38 -15.29 -15.30
C ALA A 54 -14.14 -14.51 -15.77
N VAL A 55 -13.08 -14.56 -14.97
CA VAL A 55 -11.74 -14.02 -15.29
C VAL A 55 -10.76 -15.21 -15.32
N ASP A 56 -11.04 -16.16 -16.20
CA ASP A 56 -10.40 -17.48 -16.28
C ASP A 56 -9.47 -17.64 -17.50
N THR A 57 -9.41 -16.62 -18.37
CA THR A 57 -8.46 -16.58 -19.49
C THR A 57 -7.45 -15.43 -19.34
N PRO A 58 -6.20 -15.61 -19.82
CA PRO A 58 -5.21 -14.55 -19.83
C PRO A 58 -5.66 -13.29 -20.59
N GLU A 59 -6.42 -13.49 -21.67
CA GLU A 59 -6.94 -12.41 -22.52
C GLU A 59 -7.95 -11.54 -21.76
N GLU A 60 -8.91 -12.16 -21.06
CA GLU A 60 -9.91 -11.44 -20.28
C GLU A 60 -9.29 -10.74 -19.07
N PHE A 61 -8.37 -11.40 -18.37
CA PHE A 61 -7.58 -10.78 -17.29
C PHE A 61 -6.85 -9.54 -17.79
N ALA A 62 -6.14 -9.63 -18.92
CA ALA A 62 -5.40 -8.51 -19.51
C ALA A 62 -6.33 -7.37 -19.94
N ARG A 63 -7.50 -7.69 -20.52
CA ARG A 63 -8.50 -6.70 -20.92
C ARG A 63 -9.03 -5.90 -19.74
N LEU A 64 -9.51 -6.57 -18.70
CA LEU A 64 -10.07 -5.93 -17.50
C LEU A 64 -9.00 -5.14 -16.75
N LYS A 65 -7.80 -5.68 -16.66
CA LYS A 65 -6.65 -4.99 -16.07
C LYS A 65 -6.31 -3.70 -16.83
N ALA A 66 -6.33 -3.73 -18.16
CA ALA A 66 -6.07 -2.53 -18.98
C ALA A 66 -7.15 -1.45 -18.76
N ILE A 67 -8.42 -1.83 -18.65
CA ILE A 67 -9.52 -0.91 -18.34
C ILE A 67 -9.30 -0.26 -16.98
N LEU A 68 -9.04 -1.07 -15.94
CA LEU A 68 -8.77 -0.57 -14.59
C LEU A 68 -7.58 0.38 -14.57
N HIS A 69 -6.45 -0.01 -15.17
CA HIS A 69 -5.22 0.79 -15.18
C HIS A 69 -5.41 2.12 -15.90
N THR A 70 -6.11 2.12 -17.04
CA THR A 70 -6.41 3.36 -17.78
C THR A 70 -7.21 4.31 -16.89
N ARG A 71 -8.25 3.79 -16.23
CA ARG A 71 -9.13 4.62 -15.41
C ARG A 71 -8.42 5.15 -14.16
N VAL A 72 -7.65 4.30 -13.48
CA VAL A 72 -6.85 4.72 -12.31
C VAL A 72 -5.82 5.77 -12.70
N ALA A 73 -5.12 5.59 -13.83
CA ALA A 73 -4.14 6.57 -14.31
C ALA A 73 -4.77 7.94 -14.61
N GLU A 74 -5.97 7.98 -15.23
CA GLU A 74 -6.72 9.21 -15.45
C GLU A 74 -7.06 9.93 -14.13
N LEU A 75 -7.58 9.19 -13.14
CA LEU A 75 -7.93 9.74 -11.83
C LEU A 75 -6.69 10.23 -11.08
N PHE A 76 -5.62 9.46 -11.08
CA PHE A 76 -4.37 9.83 -10.44
C PHE A 76 -3.71 11.09 -11.04
N ALA A 77 -3.94 11.35 -12.33
CA ALA A 77 -3.40 12.54 -12.97
C ALA A 77 -4.06 13.86 -12.49
N THR A 78 -5.24 13.79 -11.86
CA THR A 78 -6.03 14.98 -11.53
C THR A 78 -6.28 15.18 -10.04
N ASP A 79 -6.39 14.12 -9.24
CA ASP A 79 -7.04 14.17 -7.93
C ASP A 79 -6.24 13.56 -6.77
N LEU A 80 -4.93 13.29 -6.95
CA LEU A 80 -4.10 12.78 -5.86
C LEU A 80 -3.80 13.85 -4.82
N GLU A 81 -4.17 13.58 -3.57
CA GLU A 81 -3.92 14.43 -2.41
C GLU A 81 -3.02 13.71 -1.40
N TRP A 82 -2.28 14.48 -0.60
CA TRP A 82 -1.51 13.94 0.50
C TRP A 82 -2.40 13.50 1.67
N ARG A 83 -2.01 12.40 2.31
CA ARG A 83 -2.56 12.06 3.63
C ARG A 83 -2.04 13.03 4.69
N PRO A 84 -2.87 13.34 5.72
CA PRO A 84 -2.47 14.25 6.80
C PRO A 84 -1.18 13.82 7.50
N GLY A 85 -0.19 14.72 7.54
CA GLY A 85 1.12 14.51 8.16
C GLY A 85 2.14 13.76 7.30
N ALA A 86 1.73 13.18 6.16
CA ALA A 86 2.62 12.37 5.33
C ALA A 86 3.74 13.19 4.67
N ARG A 87 3.40 14.36 4.13
CA ARG A 87 4.37 15.25 3.49
C ARG A 87 5.39 15.77 4.49
N GLU A 88 4.91 16.25 5.64
CA GLU A 88 5.73 16.79 6.71
C GLU A 88 6.69 15.73 7.25
N LEU A 89 6.22 14.49 7.43
CA LEU A 89 7.06 13.38 7.86
C LEU A 89 8.16 13.08 6.83
N LEU A 90 7.83 12.98 5.54
CA LEU A 90 8.83 12.72 4.50
C LEU A 90 9.87 13.85 4.38
N ASP A 91 9.42 15.11 4.45
CA ASP A 91 10.31 16.28 4.42
C ASP A 91 11.27 16.24 5.62
N TRP A 92 10.75 15.92 6.80
CA TRP A 92 11.56 15.82 8.01
C TRP A 92 12.56 14.66 7.95
N LEU A 93 12.14 13.44 7.53
CA LEU A 93 13.02 12.29 7.36
C LEU A 93 14.16 12.57 6.37
N ALA A 94 13.86 13.28 5.27
CA ALA A 94 14.85 13.70 4.30
C ALA A 94 15.91 14.65 4.92
N ILE A 95 15.49 15.61 5.76
CA ILE A 95 16.40 16.51 6.50
C ILE A 95 17.30 15.74 7.46
N GLN A 96 16.76 14.68 8.11
CA GLN A 96 17.53 13.82 8.99
C GLN A 96 18.47 12.84 8.25
N GLY A 97 18.40 12.79 6.91
CA GLY A 97 19.22 11.88 6.11
C GLY A 97 18.83 10.41 6.25
N VAL A 98 17.58 10.12 6.68
CA VAL A 98 17.09 8.75 6.81
C VAL A 98 16.85 8.18 5.41
N PRO A 99 17.43 7.02 5.03
CA PRO A 99 17.18 6.41 3.75
C PRO A 99 15.75 5.86 3.68
N LEU A 100 15.05 6.13 2.56
CA LEU A 100 13.65 5.76 2.38
C LEU A 100 13.48 4.80 1.20
N ALA A 101 12.64 3.79 1.37
CA ALA A 101 12.12 2.96 0.29
C ALA A 101 10.60 3.10 0.21
N LEU A 102 10.06 3.22 -1.00
CA LEU A 102 8.63 3.14 -1.26
C LEU A 102 8.27 1.69 -1.58
N VAL A 103 7.30 1.13 -0.85
CA VAL A 103 6.85 -0.27 -1.01
C VAL A 103 5.34 -0.29 -1.22
N THR A 104 4.89 -0.80 -2.37
CA THR A 104 3.47 -0.81 -2.75
C THR A 104 3.09 -2.06 -3.53
N ASN A 105 1.83 -2.49 -3.44
CA ASN A 105 1.26 -3.51 -4.34
C ASN A 105 0.80 -2.91 -5.68
N THR A 106 0.73 -1.58 -5.78
CA THR A 106 0.47 -0.88 -7.04
C THR A 106 1.56 -1.22 -8.04
N GLU A 107 1.16 -1.59 -9.25
CA GLU A 107 2.09 -1.98 -10.31
C GLU A 107 2.85 -0.78 -10.90
N SER A 108 4.03 -1.04 -11.42
CA SER A 108 4.94 -0.04 -11.99
C SER A 108 4.29 0.85 -13.06
N ALA A 109 3.37 0.30 -13.85
CA ALA A 109 2.63 1.02 -14.88
C ALA A 109 1.78 2.19 -14.34
N LEU A 110 1.40 2.17 -13.05
CA LEU A 110 0.57 3.21 -12.40
C LEU A 110 1.40 4.19 -11.56
N MET A 111 2.72 4.05 -11.50
CA MET A 111 3.56 4.79 -10.55
C MET A 111 3.92 6.22 -11.00
N ALA A 112 3.70 6.61 -12.26
CA ALA A 112 4.14 7.91 -12.76
C ALA A 112 3.51 9.07 -11.94
N ALA A 113 2.19 9.20 -11.92
CA ALA A 113 1.51 10.29 -11.21
C ALA A 113 1.75 10.26 -9.68
N PRO A 114 1.66 9.12 -8.96
CA PRO A 114 2.05 9.06 -7.56
C PRO A 114 3.48 9.55 -7.30
N LEU A 115 4.45 9.11 -8.08
CA LEU A 115 5.86 9.50 -7.89
C LEU A 115 6.10 10.97 -8.19
N ASP A 116 5.34 11.59 -9.10
CA ASP A 116 5.39 13.03 -9.34
C ASP A 116 4.87 13.82 -8.13
N VAL A 117 3.77 13.34 -7.52
CA VAL A 117 3.17 13.99 -6.33
C VAL A 117 4.07 13.83 -5.10
N ILE A 118 4.51 12.62 -4.80
CA ILE A 118 5.29 12.33 -3.57
C ILE A 118 6.78 12.64 -3.71
N GLY A 119 7.28 12.86 -4.93
CA GLY A 119 8.67 13.16 -5.23
C GLY A 119 9.56 11.92 -5.28
N ARG A 120 9.77 11.33 -6.47
CA ARG A 120 10.62 10.13 -6.70
C ARG A 120 12.00 10.24 -6.05
N SER A 121 12.60 11.42 -6.07
CA SER A 121 13.96 11.66 -5.54
C SER A 121 14.09 11.51 -4.02
N ARG A 122 12.99 11.43 -3.28
CA ARG A 122 12.99 11.19 -1.83
C ARG A 122 13.36 9.75 -1.47
N PHE A 123 13.20 8.82 -2.40
CA PHE A 123 13.34 7.39 -2.17
C PHE A 123 14.59 6.83 -2.83
N SER A 124 15.40 6.12 -2.06
CA SER A 124 16.55 5.34 -2.55
C SER A 124 16.09 4.14 -3.37
N ALA A 125 14.95 3.56 -3.03
CA ALA A 125 14.35 2.43 -3.76
C ALA A 125 12.83 2.59 -3.89
N VAL A 126 12.26 2.00 -4.96
CA VAL A 126 10.81 1.87 -5.17
C VAL A 126 10.55 0.41 -5.51
N ILE A 127 9.78 -0.28 -4.67
CA ILE A 127 9.41 -1.68 -4.82
C ILE A 127 7.91 -1.74 -5.11
N THR A 128 7.55 -2.14 -6.32
CA THR A 128 6.17 -2.28 -6.78
C THR A 128 5.72 -3.73 -6.70
N GLY A 129 4.40 -3.99 -6.76
CA GLY A 129 3.85 -5.35 -6.65
C GLY A 129 4.34 -6.30 -7.74
N ASP A 130 4.61 -5.78 -8.93
CA ASP A 130 5.16 -6.52 -10.08
C ASP A 130 6.70 -6.61 -10.10
N ALA A 131 7.41 -6.02 -9.13
CA ALA A 131 8.87 -6.06 -9.02
C ALA A 131 9.38 -7.27 -8.20
N VAL A 132 8.50 -8.01 -7.54
CA VAL A 132 8.83 -9.14 -6.65
C VAL A 132 8.08 -10.41 -7.05
N ALA A 133 8.57 -11.55 -6.58
CA ALA A 133 7.94 -12.84 -6.88
C ALA A 133 6.57 -12.97 -6.23
N ASN A 134 6.43 -12.50 -4.99
CA ASN A 134 5.18 -12.55 -4.24
C ASN A 134 4.90 -11.17 -3.67
N ALA A 135 3.77 -10.55 -4.09
CA ALA A 135 3.31 -9.28 -3.56
C ALA A 135 2.79 -9.42 -2.11
N LYS A 136 2.55 -8.28 -1.41
CA LYS A 136 1.91 -8.32 -0.08
C LYS A 136 0.60 -9.15 -0.15
N PRO A 137 0.33 -10.03 0.83
CA PRO A 137 0.86 -10.09 2.19
C PRO A 137 2.17 -10.88 2.35
N ALA A 138 2.81 -11.35 1.27
CA ALA A 138 4.13 -11.96 1.37
C ALA A 138 5.19 -10.95 1.85
N PRO A 139 6.24 -11.38 2.55
CA PRO A 139 7.29 -10.49 3.05
C PRO A 139 8.23 -9.96 1.97
N ASP A 140 8.20 -10.53 0.76
CA ASP A 140 9.14 -10.28 -0.33
C ASP A 140 9.36 -8.79 -0.63
N PRO A 141 8.30 -7.92 -0.70
CA PRO A 141 8.50 -6.50 -1.00
C PRO A 141 9.31 -5.76 0.07
N TYR A 142 9.13 -6.12 1.35
CA TYR A 142 9.87 -5.50 2.46
C TYR A 142 11.29 -6.04 2.57
N LEU A 143 11.51 -7.33 2.28
CA LEU A 143 12.85 -7.91 2.19
C LEU A 143 13.64 -7.25 1.06
N ALA A 144 13.03 -7.08 -0.12
CA ALA A 144 13.66 -6.38 -1.24
C ALA A 144 13.97 -4.91 -0.92
N ALA A 145 13.09 -4.23 -0.19
CA ALA A 145 13.33 -2.86 0.25
C ALA A 145 14.50 -2.77 1.23
N ALA A 146 14.58 -3.65 2.23
CA ALA A 146 15.67 -3.71 3.20
C ALA A 146 17.02 -3.99 2.52
N GLU A 147 17.04 -4.94 1.56
CA GLU A 147 18.22 -5.23 0.75
C GLU A 147 18.66 -3.99 -0.04
N ALA A 148 17.74 -3.32 -0.72
CA ALA A 148 18.03 -2.12 -1.52
C ALA A 148 18.57 -0.96 -0.67
N LEU A 149 18.12 -0.85 0.59
CA LEU A 149 18.65 0.11 1.56
C LEU A 149 19.91 -0.36 2.27
N SER A 150 20.34 -1.61 2.08
CA SER A 150 21.48 -2.24 2.76
C SER A 150 21.34 -2.24 4.29
N VAL A 151 20.12 -2.53 4.80
CA VAL A 151 19.81 -2.63 6.23
C VAL A 151 19.20 -4.00 6.55
N ALA A 152 19.31 -4.44 7.82
CA ALA A 152 18.54 -5.60 8.26
C ALA A 152 17.06 -5.21 8.40
N PRO A 153 16.09 -6.10 8.08
CA PRO A 153 14.66 -5.78 8.24
C PRO A 153 14.30 -5.29 9.65
N GLY A 154 14.88 -5.85 10.69
CA GLY A 154 14.67 -5.44 12.09
C GLY A 154 15.17 -4.02 12.43
N ASP A 155 16.04 -3.45 11.61
CA ASP A 155 16.52 -2.07 11.73
C ASP A 155 15.67 -1.07 10.92
N ALA A 156 14.71 -1.57 10.14
CA ALA A 156 13.78 -0.75 9.36
C ALA A 156 12.44 -0.58 10.09
N VAL A 157 11.84 0.58 9.89
CA VAL A 157 10.44 0.85 10.29
C VAL A 157 9.59 0.93 9.03
N ALA A 158 8.61 0.05 8.91
CA ALA A 158 7.58 0.14 7.88
C ALA A 158 6.41 1.00 8.41
N ILE A 159 5.86 1.84 7.55
CA ILE A 159 4.64 2.62 7.83
C ILE A 159 3.57 2.11 6.88
N GLU A 160 2.46 1.61 7.43
CA GLU A 160 1.42 0.93 6.67
C GLU A 160 0.01 1.33 7.12
N ASP A 161 -0.93 1.27 6.19
CA ASP A 161 -2.33 1.60 6.41
C ASP A 161 -3.28 0.40 6.29
N SER A 162 -2.80 -0.70 5.70
CA SER A 162 -3.60 -1.89 5.42
C SER A 162 -3.14 -3.11 6.24
N VAL A 163 -4.08 -3.99 6.58
CA VAL A 163 -3.79 -5.28 7.23
C VAL A 163 -2.82 -6.11 6.37
N THR A 164 -3.04 -6.12 5.06
CA THR A 164 -2.20 -6.83 4.09
C THR A 164 -0.75 -6.34 4.13
N GLY A 165 -0.55 -5.02 4.12
CA GLY A 165 0.77 -4.42 4.14
C GLY A 165 1.45 -4.55 5.49
N ALA A 166 0.73 -4.32 6.59
CA ALA A 166 1.24 -4.47 7.94
C ALA A 166 1.68 -5.92 8.22
N SER A 167 0.87 -6.91 7.82
CA SER A 167 1.22 -8.33 7.94
C SER A 167 2.46 -8.71 7.13
N ALA A 168 2.61 -8.16 5.92
CA ALA A 168 3.80 -8.38 5.10
C ALA A 168 5.07 -7.83 5.78
N ALA A 169 4.99 -6.61 6.32
CA ALA A 169 6.11 -5.96 7.00
C ALA A 169 6.51 -6.69 8.30
N VAL A 170 5.52 -7.11 9.11
CA VAL A 170 5.77 -7.94 10.31
C VAL A 170 6.43 -9.26 9.93
N SER A 171 5.90 -9.94 8.88
CA SER A 171 6.46 -11.20 8.39
C SER A 171 7.88 -11.06 7.84
N ALA A 172 8.25 -9.90 7.32
CA ALA A 172 9.62 -9.57 6.92
C ALA A 172 10.57 -9.32 8.11
N GLY A 173 10.02 -9.15 9.32
CA GLY A 173 10.77 -8.82 10.53
C GLY A 173 11.00 -7.31 10.74
N CYS A 174 10.28 -6.46 10.01
CA CYS A 174 10.32 -5.01 10.22
C CYS A 174 9.56 -4.61 11.48
N ARG A 175 9.95 -3.49 12.07
CA ARG A 175 9.10 -2.77 13.01
C ARG A 175 7.98 -2.08 12.21
N VAL A 176 6.76 -2.02 12.74
CA VAL A 176 5.64 -1.53 11.96
C VAL A 176 4.84 -0.48 12.71
N LEU A 177 4.77 0.72 12.12
CA LEU A 177 3.80 1.75 12.50
C LEU A 177 2.56 1.56 11.61
N TYR A 178 1.46 1.12 12.21
CA TYR A 178 0.21 0.87 11.52
C TYR A 178 -0.72 2.08 11.67
N VAL A 179 -1.07 2.71 10.54
CA VAL A 179 -1.91 3.92 10.47
C VAL A 179 -3.11 3.64 9.54
N PRO A 180 -4.12 2.90 10.01
CA PRO A 180 -5.23 2.47 9.16
C PRO A 180 -6.02 3.66 8.58
N THR A 181 -6.49 3.52 7.36
CA THR A 181 -7.35 4.52 6.70
C THR A 181 -8.73 4.57 7.32
N GLU A 182 -9.26 3.44 7.79
CA GLU A 182 -10.53 3.32 8.48
C GLU A 182 -10.31 2.89 9.93
N ARG A 183 -11.01 3.56 10.89
CA ARG A 183 -10.89 3.24 12.32
C ARG A 183 -11.31 1.82 12.67
N GLU A 184 -12.21 1.24 11.88
CA GLU A 184 -12.80 -0.09 12.08
C GLU A 184 -11.90 -1.22 11.55
N GLN A 185 -10.78 -0.90 10.88
CA GLN A 185 -9.82 -1.93 10.48
C GLN A 185 -9.25 -2.63 11.73
N PRO A 186 -9.13 -3.98 11.71
CA PRO A 186 -8.62 -4.73 12.85
C PRO A 186 -7.16 -4.38 13.14
N ASP A 187 -6.76 -4.56 14.40
CA ASP A 187 -5.37 -4.48 14.78
C ASP A 187 -4.57 -5.63 14.15
N VAL A 188 -3.30 -5.38 13.91
CA VAL A 188 -2.35 -6.39 13.41
C VAL A 188 -1.32 -6.63 14.51
N ASP A 189 -1.18 -7.88 14.91
CA ASP A 189 -0.21 -8.29 15.93
C ASP A 189 1.22 -7.91 15.51
N GLY A 190 2.02 -7.42 16.45
CA GLY A 190 3.39 -6.99 16.19
C GLY A 190 3.51 -5.58 15.60
N THR A 191 2.43 -4.80 15.61
CA THR A 191 2.45 -3.41 15.15
C THR A 191 2.18 -2.41 16.27
N THR A 192 2.64 -1.17 16.08
CA THR A 192 2.20 -0.01 16.86
C THR A 192 1.16 0.75 16.07
N ARG A 193 -0.08 0.86 16.59
CA ARG A 193 -1.18 1.55 15.91
C ARG A 193 -1.22 3.04 16.25
N ARG A 194 -1.49 3.88 15.24
CA ARG A 194 -1.83 5.30 15.38
C ARG A 194 -2.94 5.68 14.40
N ASP A 195 -3.66 6.75 14.73
CA ASP A 195 -4.78 7.24 13.90
C ASP A 195 -4.32 8.16 12.76
N SER A 196 -3.08 8.67 12.78
CA SER A 196 -2.56 9.64 11.81
C SER A 196 -1.04 9.71 11.82
N LEU A 197 -0.46 10.19 10.70
CA LEU A 197 0.96 10.55 10.60
C LEU A 197 1.24 11.95 11.17
N VAL A 198 0.22 12.72 11.53
CA VAL A 198 0.42 14.05 12.14
C VAL A 198 1.18 13.92 13.45
N GLY A 199 2.31 14.65 13.56
CA GLY A 199 3.16 14.65 14.74
C GLY A 199 3.98 13.37 14.95
N VAL A 200 4.11 12.54 13.92
CA VAL A 200 5.07 11.43 13.94
C VAL A 200 6.47 11.96 13.72
N ASP A 201 7.38 11.61 14.62
CA ASP A 201 8.79 11.96 14.60
C ASP A 201 9.67 10.71 14.87
N LEU A 202 10.97 10.91 15.04
CA LEU A 202 11.90 9.80 15.28
C LEU A 202 11.60 9.08 16.60
N ASP A 203 11.23 9.80 17.64
CA ASP A 203 10.94 9.20 18.95
C ASP A 203 9.72 8.27 18.83
N VAL A 204 8.67 8.69 18.10
CA VAL A 204 7.51 7.84 17.79
C VAL A 204 7.90 6.63 16.95
N LEU A 205 8.73 6.83 15.91
CA LEU A 205 9.20 5.73 15.06
C LEU A 205 10.10 4.75 15.81
N LEU A 206 10.94 5.24 16.73
CA LEU A 206 11.80 4.41 17.56
C LEU A 206 11.03 3.73 18.72
N ASP A 207 10.00 4.38 19.27
CA ASP A 207 9.17 3.81 20.35
C ASP A 207 8.28 2.67 19.82
N SER A 208 7.89 2.71 18.55
CA SER A 208 7.28 1.57 17.84
C SER A 208 8.20 0.33 17.81
N SER A 209 9.48 0.48 18.23
CA SER A 209 10.46 -0.59 18.34
C SER A 209 10.34 -1.44 19.62
N ARG A 210 9.61 -0.99 20.64
CA ARG A 210 9.59 -1.62 21.97
C ARG A 210 8.48 -2.66 22.16
N VAL A 211 7.59 -2.82 21.20
CA VAL A 211 6.45 -3.77 21.31
C VAL A 211 6.91 -5.23 21.37
N GLY A 212 8.13 -5.56 20.93
CA GLY A 212 8.69 -6.92 21.00
C GLY A 212 9.29 -7.33 22.36
N GLU A 213 9.60 -6.38 23.25
CA GLU A 213 10.30 -6.67 24.53
C GLU A 213 9.37 -6.86 25.75
N LEU A 214 8.07 -6.57 25.63
CA LEU A 214 7.10 -6.65 26.75
C LEU A 214 6.42 -8.01 26.89
N ASN A 215 6.69 -8.98 26.03
CA ASN A 215 6.13 -10.35 26.08
C ASN A 215 7.19 -11.46 26.13
N ALA A 216 8.38 -11.20 26.63
CA ALA A 216 9.41 -12.20 26.90
C ALA A 216 9.50 -12.53 28.40
#